data_7f815d21fd1b945f26f5229cd97cdbf9
#
_entry.id   7f815d21fd1b945f26f5229cd97cdbf9
#
_cell.length_a   1.000
_cell.length_b   1.000
_cell.length_c   1.000
_cell.angle_alpha   90.00
_cell.angle_beta   90.00
_cell.angle_gamma   90.00
#
_symmetry.space_group_name_H-M   'P 1'
#
loop_
_entity.id
_entity.type
_entity.pdbx_description
1 polymer ?
#
loop_
_entity_poly.entity_id
_entity_poly.type
_entity_poly.pdbx_seq_one_letter_code
_entity_poly.pdbx_strand_id
1 'polypeptide(L)'
;IAHNGNLTNVVPLRRRMEREGSLFQTTTDSEVVLHLIARSKGATLEERFLDAVGQVEGAISCLVMNERTIIGYRDPHGFRPLSIGYLDGMYLLASESCAFDILGAQTVREVAPGEMVILRDGRLESRMERTGQSHAYCMFEQIYFSRPDSRVFGESVSAVRRELGRLLARRHPAVADCVISVPDSSNSAALGFSEEAGIPLELGLIRNHYVGRTFIRPGQQS
;
A
#
# COMPACT_ATOMS: atom_id res chain seq x y z
N ILE A 1 -14.69 -4.19 -1.82
CA ILE A 1 -13.59 -3.59 -1.05
C ILE A 1 -12.23 -4.02 -1.63
N ALA A 2 -11.27 -3.12 -1.68
CA ALA A 2 -9.86 -3.41 -1.87
C ALA A 2 -9.08 -2.85 -0.67
N HIS A 3 -8.11 -3.60 -0.14
CA HIS A 3 -7.39 -3.25 1.08
C HIS A 3 -5.89 -3.52 0.94
N ASN A 4 -5.11 -2.51 1.27
CA ASN A 4 -3.66 -2.59 1.47
C ASN A 4 -3.39 -2.27 2.95
N GLY A 5 -3.02 -3.26 3.72
CA GLY A 5 -2.83 -3.10 5.15
C GLY A 5 -2.84 -4.42 5.91
N ASN A 6 -3.08 -4.30 7.21
CA ASN A 6 -3.29 -5.43 8.10
C ASN A 6 -4.01 -4.95 9.36
N LEU A 7 -5.14 -5.55 9.68
CA LEU A 7 -5.92 -5.22 10.86
C LEU A 7 -5.55 -6.14 12.03
N THR A 8 -5.27 -5.56 13.18
CA THR A 8 -4.75 -6.28 14.35
C THR A 8 -5.85 -6.88 15.24
N ASN A 9 -7.05 -6.31 15.22
CA ASN A 9 -8.20 -6.73 16.05
C ASN A 9 -9.26 -7.55 15.28
N VAL A 10 -8.91 -8.14 14.15
CA VAL A 10 -9.83 -8.93 13.30
C VAL A 10 -10.42 -10.12 14.02
N VAL A 11 -9.60 -10.89 14.75
CA VAL A 11 -10.05 -12.13 15.40
C VAL A 11 -11.19 -11.89 16.41
N PRO A 12 -11.08 -10.97 17.38
CA PRO A 12 -12.17 -10.68 18.30
C PRO A 12 -13.41 -10.10 17.60
N LEU A 13 -13.24 -9.25 16.60
CA LEU A 13 -14.35 -8.69 15.82
C LEU A 13 -15.11 -9.79 15.07
N ARG A 14 -14.39 -10.65 14.37
CA ARG A 14 -14.96 -11.77 13.62
C ARG A 14 -15.76 -12.71 14.55
N ARG A 15 -15.14 -13.15 15.65
CA ARG A 15 -15.82 -14.03 16.64
C ARG A 15 -17.09 -13.41 17.24
N ARG A 16 -17.09 -12.09 17.46
CA ARG A 16 -18.29 -11.38 17.89
C ARG A 16 -19.39 -11.47 16.84
N MET A 17 -19.07 -11.14 15.60
CA MET A 17 -20.06 -11.13 14.51
C MET A 17 -20.57 -12.53 14.15
N GLU A 18 -19.72 -13.56 14.22
CA GLU A 18 -20.11 -14.97 14.03
C GLU A 18 -21.15 -15.41 15.08
N ARG A 19 -20.92 -15.05 16.35
CA ARG A 19 -21.92 -15.33 17.42
C ARG A 19 -23.25 -14.58 17.22
N GLU A 20 -23.21 -13.47 16.53
CA GLU A 20 -24.37 -12.66 16.17
C GLU A 20 -24.99 -13.05 14.80
N GLY A 21 -24.53 -14.18 14.22
CA GLY A 21 -25.10 -14.77 13.01
C GLY A 21 -24.48 -14.32 11.68
N SER A 22 -23.34 -13.60 11.68
CA SER A 22 -22.63 -13.31 10.43
C SER A 22 -21.95 -14.55 9.88
N LEU A 23 -22.05 -14.76 8.57
CA LEU A 23 -21.37 -15.83 7.84
C LEU A 23 -20.20 -15.24 7.05
N PHE A 24 -19.00 -15.65 7.37
CA PHE A 24 -17.80 -15.27 6.66
C PHE A 24 -17.44 -16.29 5.59
N GLN A 25 -17.03 -15.82 4.41
CA GLN A 25 -16.69 -16.66 3.28
C GLN A 25 -15.17 -16.81 3.09
N THR A 26 -14.38 -15.87 3.63
CA THR A 26 -12.94 -15.85 3.51
C THR A 26 -12.26 -15.71 4.87
N THR A 27 -10.93 -15.77 4.88
CA THR A 27 -10.11 -15.46 6.07
C THR A 27 -9.51 -14.06 6.02
N THR A 28 -9.87 -13.24 5.01
CA THR A 28 -9.32 -11.90 4.85
C THR A 28 -9.84 -10.96 5.94
N ASP A 29 -8.97 -10.06 6.38
CA ASP A 29 -9.31 -9.03 7.36
C ASP A 29 -10.31 -8.00 6.81
N SER A 30 -10.22 -7.69 5.53
CA SER A 30 -11.12 -6.75 4.86
C SER A 30 -12.59 -7.20 4.80
N GLU A 31 -12.88 -8.50 4.87
CA GLU A 31 -14.26 -9.00 4.97
C GLU A 31 -14.93 -8.56 6.27
N VAL A 32 -14.16 -8.44 7.36
CA VAL A 32 -14.65 -7.90 8.63
C VAL A 32 -15.17 -6.46 8.45
N VAL A 33 -14.44 -5.64 7.68
CA VAL A 33 -14.87 -4.25 7.39
C VAL A 33 -16.18 -4.22 6.63
N LEU A 34 -16.38 -5.11 5.64
CA LEU A 34 -17.65 -5.19 4.91
C LEU A 34 -18.83 -5.55 5.83
N HIS A 35 -18.63 -6.50 6.72
CA HIS A 35 -19.65 -6.86 7.70
C HIS A 35 -19.99 -5.72 8.67
N LEU A 36 -18.97 -4.96 9.10
CA LEU A 36 -19.18 -3.76 9.94
C LEU A 36 -19.98 -2.69 9.20
N ILE A 37 -19.65 -2.42 7.92
CA ILE A 37 -20.39 -1.49 7.06
C ILE A 37 -21.86 -1.93 6.91
N ALA A 38 -22.08 -3.23 6.63
CA ALA A 38 -23.42 -3.77 6.44
C ALA A 38 -24.29 -3.70 7.71
N ARG A 39 -23.69 -3.75 8.90
CA ARG A 39 -24.36 -3.70 10.20
C ARG A 39 -24.53 -2.29 10.76
N SER A 40 -23.83 -1.31 10.20
CA SER A 40 -23.96 0.09 10.61
C SER A 40 -25.36 0.62 10.32
N LYS A 41 -25.85 1.50 11.20
CA LYS A 41 -27.13 2.20 11.07
C LYS A 41 -26.99 3.55 10.36
N GLY A 42 -25.80 3.90 9.88
CA GLY A 42 -25.57 5.12 9.11
C GLY A 42 -26.51 5.22 7.92
N ALA A 43 -26.96 6.42 7.57
CA ALA A 43 -27.87 6.65 6.47
C ALA A 43 -27.16 6.56 5.11
N THR A 44 -25.88 6.96 5.06
CA THR A 44 -25.06 6.98 3.83
C THR A 44 -23.95 5.93 3.90
N LEU A 45 -23.32 5.62 2.75
CA LEU A 45 -22.18 4.71 2.70
C LEU A 45 -21.01 5.29 3.49
N GLU A 46 -20.80 6.59 3.44
CA GLU A 46 -19.74 7.32 4.16
C GLU A 46 -19.88 7.15 5.68
N GLU A 47 -21.07 7.38 6.20
CA GLU A 47 -21.36 7.21 7.64
C GLU A 47 -21.13 5.76 8.08
N ARG A 48 -21.64 4.79 7.30
CA ARG A 48 -21.43 3.36 7.58
C ARG A 48 -19.98 2.97 7.53
N PHE A 49 -19.23 3.52 6.58
CA PHE A 49 -17.81 3.28 6.46
C PHE A 49 -17.04 3.85 7.66
N LEU A 50 -17.36 5.08 8.10
CA LEU A 50 -16.73 5.71 9.27
C LEU A 50 -17.02 4.93 10.55
N ASP A 51 -18.26 4.45 10.73
CA ASP A 51 -18.61 3.56 11.84
C ASP A 51 -17.78 2.27 11.83
N ALA A 52 -17.52 1.72 10.64
CA ALA A 52 -16.73 0.50 10.49
C ALA A 52 -15.26 0.74 10.81
N VAL A 53 -14.63 1.76 10.21
CA VAL A 53 -13.21 2.08 10.46
C VAL A 53 -12.95 2.58 11.87
N GLY A 54 -13.98 3.08 12.55
CA GLY A 54 -13.93 3.43 13.97
C GLY A 54 -13.74 2.23 14.91
N GLN A 55 -14.07 1.02 14.46
CA GLN A 55 -14.02 -0.23 15.23
C GLN A 55 -12.77 -1.08 14.93
N VAL A 56 -12.05 -0.80 13.85
CA VAL A 56 -10.87 -1.57 13.48
C VAL A 56 -9.58 -0.89 13.93
N GLU A 57 -8.56 -1.70 14.18
CA GLU A 57 -7.23 -1.28 14.59
C GLU A 57 -6.19 -1.83 13.63
N GLY A 58 -5.11 -1.07 13.38
CA GLY A 58 -4.01 -1.48 12.52
C GLY A 58 -3.84 -0.58 11.30
N ALA A 59 -3.12 -1.08 10.31
CA ALA A 59 -2.87 -0.38 9.06
C ALA A 59 -4.07 -0.57 8.11
N ILE A 60 -4.68 0.53 7.70
CA ILE A 60 -5.81 0.50 6.76
C ILE A 60 -5.66 1.57 5.67
N SER A 61 -5.36 1.15 4.46
CA SER A 61 -5.52 1.94 3.25
C SER A 61 -6.48 1.16 2.35
N CYS A 62 -7.70 1.66 2.15
CA CYS A 62 -8.73 0.87 1.49
C CYS A 62 -9.63 1.68 0.57
N LEU A 63 -10.22 0.95 -0.36
CA LEU A 63 -11.25 1.43 -1.27
C LEU A 63 -12.54 0.62 -1.01
N VAL A 64 -13.64 1.32 -0.87
CA VAL A 64 -14.98 0.72 -0.82
C VAL A 64 -15.83 1.37 -1.90
N MET A 65 -16.61 0.59 -2.63
CA MET A 65 -17.48 1.13 -3.65
C MET A 65 -18.87 0.49 -3.64
N ASN A 66 -19.83 1.26 -4.09
CA ASN A 66 -21.15 0.81 -4.52
C ASN A 66 -21.39 1.28 -5.97
N GLU A 67 -22.63 1.23 -6.43
CA GLU A 67 -23.00 1.58 -7.81
C GLU A 67 -22.69 3.03 -8.20
N ARG A 68 -22.58 3.96 -7.25
CA ARG A 68 -22.45 5.41 -7.52
C ARG A 68 -21.29 6.10 -6.83
N THR A 69 -20.67 5.45 -5.86
CA THR A 69 -19.70 6.09 -4.98
C THR A 69 -18.50 5.19 -4.79
N ILE A 70 -17.29 5.75 -4.87
CA ILE A 70 -16.06 5.13 -4.41
C ILE A 70 -15.56 5.95 -3.23
N ILE A 71 -15.28 5.28 -2.11
CA ILE A 71 -14.63 5.85 -0.95
C ILE A 71 -13.20 5.33 -0.91
N GLY A 72 -12.22 6.22 -0.81
CA GLY A 72 -10.84 5.92 -0.47
C GLY A 72 -10.53 6.43 0.93
N TYR A 73 -9.87 5.64 1.74
CA TYR A 73 -9.49 6.02 3.10
C TYR A 73 -8.07 5.57 3.42
N ARG A 74 -7.33 6.43 4.10
CA ARG A 74 -6.01 6.15 4.62
C ARG A 74 -6.02 6.36 6.14
N ASP A 75 -5.49 5.39 6.89
CA ASP A 75 -5.46 5.46 8.35
C ASP A 75 -4.72 6.71 8.87
N PRO A 76 -4.99 7.13 10.13
CA PRO A 76 -4.41 8.38 10.69
C PRO A 76 -2.89 8.38 10.82
N HIS A 77 -2.25 7.21 10.83
CA HIS A 77 -0.78 7.11 10.84
C HIS A 77 -0.19 7.09 9.43
N GLY A 78 -1.02 6.83 8.41
CA GLY A 78 -0.58 6.75 7.02
C GLY A 78 0.33 5.56 6.75
N PHE A 79 0.10 4.42 7.42
CA PHE A 79 0.96 3.24 7.31
C PHE A 79 1.18 2.80 5.86
N ARG A 80 0.11 2.73 5.08
CA ARG A 80 0.17 2.31 3.68
C ARG A 80 -0.17 3.48 2.74
N PRO A 81 0.38 3.49 1.53
CA PRO A 81 0.11 4.55 0.58
C PRO A 81 -1.29 4.43 -0.05
N LEU A 82 -1.82 5.57 -0.44
CA LEU A 82 -2.98 5.73 -1.30
C LEU A 82 -2.84 7.05 -2.05
N SER A 83 -3.08 7.04 -3.35
CA SER A 83 -2.88 8.18 -4.23
C SER A 83 -4.10 8.44 -5.10
N ILE A 84 -4.25 9.69 -5.51
CA ILE A 84 -5.29 10.19 -6.39
C ILE A 84 -4.67 10.48 -7.75
N GLY A 85 -5.26 9.92 -8.80
CA GLY A 85 -4.95 10.23 -10.19
C GLY A 85 -6.12 10.90 -10.90
N TYR A 86 -5.86 11.42 -12.09
CA TYR A 86 -6.87 12.05 -12.95
C TYR A 86 -6.64 11.69 -14.42
N LEU A 87 -7.69 11.26 -15.09
CA LEU A 87 -7.68 10.94 -16.52
C LEU A 87 -9.03 11.29 -17.14
N ASP A 88 -9.02 12.08 -18.20
CA ASP A 88 -10.19 12.37 -19.05
C ASP A 88 -11.47 12.73 -18.27
N GLY A 89 -11.37 13.61 -17.28
CA GLY A 89 -12.51 14.04 -16.47
C GLY A 89 -12.84 13.11 -15.28
N MET A 90 -12.10 12.03 -15.08
CA MET A 90 -12.33 11.04 -14.02
C MET A 90 -11.21 11.04 -13.01
N TYR A 91 -11.55 10.96 -11.73
CA TYR A 91 -10.60 10.68 -10.66
C TYR A 91 -10.39 9.18 -10.49
N LEU A 92 -9.16 8.82 -10.18
CA LEU A 92 -8.68 7.44 -9.97
C LEU A 92 -8.06 7.33 -8.58
N LEU A 93 -8.14 6.14 -7.98
CA LEU A 93 -7.47 5.84 -6.72
C LEU A 93 -6.61 4.59 -6.88
N ALA A 94 -5.37 4.65 -6.41
CA ALA A 94 -4.45 3.53 -6.42
C ALA A 94 -3.47 3.62 -5.25
N SER A 95 -2.91 2.50 -4.83
CA SER A 95 -1.86 2.48 -3.80
C SER A 95 -0.56 3.13 -4.28
N GLU A 96 -0.27 3.06 -5.58
CA GLU A 96 1.01 3.47 -6.17
C GLU A 96 0.82 4.33 -7.42
N SER A 97 1.70 5.32 -7.63
CA SER A 97 1.66 6.22 -8.80
C SER A 97 1.91 5.49 -10.12
N CYS A 98 2.67 4.39 -10.13
CA CYS A 98 2.92 3.61 -11.35
C CYS A 98 1.64 3.05 -11.99
N ALA A 99 0.55 2.89 -11.23
CA ALA A 99 -0.74 2.51 -11.78
C ALA A 99 -1.31 3.59 -12.69
N PHE A 100 -1.10 4.85 -12.35
CA PHE A 100 -1.52 5.99 -13.16
C PHE A 100 -0.67 6.11 -14.42
N ASP A 101 0.66 5.91 -14.31
CA ASP A 101 1.57 5.95 -15.46
C ASP A 101 1.19 4.92 -16.53
N ILE A 102 0.82 3.69 -16.10
CA ILE A 102 0.36 2.62 -17.01
C ILE A 102 -0.92 3.03 -17.77
N LEU A 103 -1.80 3.78 -17.12
CA LEU A 103 -3.07 4.23 -17.71
C LEU A 103 -2.92 5.53 -18.52
N GLY A 104 -1.75 6.20 -18.47
CA GLY A 104 -1.57 7.54 -19.01
C GLY A 104 -2.29 8.64 -18.21
N ALA A 105 -2.61 8.34 -16.94
CA ALA A 105 -3.25 9.29 -16.04
C ALA A 105 -2.23 10.17 -15.32
N GLN A 106 -2.65 11.37 -14.94
CA GLN A 106 -1.83 12.27 -14.13
C GLN A 106 -1.97 11.94 -12.64
N THR A 107 -0.85 11.84 -11.92
CA THR A 107 -0.86 11.79 -10.45
C THR A 107 -1.22 13.18 -9.92
N VAL A 108 -2.29 13.27 -9.13
CA VAL A 108 -2.75 14.52 -8.51
C VAL A 108 -2.01 14.75 -7.19
N ARG A 109 -2.16 13.82 -6.23
CA ARG A 109 -1.50 13.82 -4.92
C ARG A 109 -1.71 12.50 -4.18
N GLU A 110 -0.99 12.32 -3.10
CA GLU A 110 -1.32 11.28 -2.13
C GLU A 110 -2.56 11.69 -1.28
N VAL A 111 -3.31 10.69 -0.83
CA VAL A 111 -4.32 10.84 0.22
C VAL A 111 -3.59 11.02 1.54
N ALA A 112 -3.93 12.07 2.27
CA ALA A 112 -3.29 12.38 3.54
C ALA A 112 -3.63 11.33 4.63
N PRO A 113 -2.76 11.12 5.64
CA PRO A 113 -3.10 10.30 6.79
C PRO A 113 -4.37 10.81 7.49
N GLY A 114 -5.34 9.92 7.73
CA GLY A 114 -6.63 10.25 8.33
C GLY A 114 -7.65 10.87 7.35
N GLU A 115 -7.32 10.95 6.08
CA GLU A 115 -8.21 11.50 5.06
C GLU A 115 -9.10 10.41 4.45
N MET A 116 -10.36 10.77 4.27
CA MET A 116 -11.33 10.06 3.44
C MET A 116 -11.60 10.88 2.18
N VAL A 117 -11.49 10.24 1.03
CA VAL A 117 -11.85 10.82 -0.28
C VAL A 117 -13.07 10.09 -0.85
N ILE A 118 -13.95 10.83 -1.45
CA ILE A 118 -15.22 10.34 -2.00
C ILE A 118 -15.28 10.74 -3.48
N LEU A 119 -15.38 9.74 -4.33
CA LEU A 119 -15.60 9.93 -5.77
C LEU A 119 -17.06 9.64 -6.10
N ARG A 120 -17.77 10.63 -6.62
CA ARG A 120 -19.17 10.52 -7.00
C ARG A 120 -19.46 11.46 -8.16
N ASP A 121 -20.13 10.96 -9.20
CA ASP A 121 -20.56 11.74 -10.36
C ASP A 121 -19.42 12.59 -10.99
N GLY A 122 -18.21 12.00 -11.12
CA GLY A 122 -17.02 12.67 -11.66
C GLY A 122 -16.39 13.71 -10.72
N ARG A 123 -16.89 13.88 -9.51
CA ARG A 123 -16.37 14.83 -8.50
C ARG A 123 -15.58 14.12 -7.43
N LEU A 124 -14.58 14.82 -6.90
CA LEU A 124 -13.81 14.41 -5.74
C LEU A 124 -14.16 15.32 -4.56
N GLU A 125 -14.59 14.71 -3.47
CA GLU A 125 -14.74 15.35 -2.17
C GLU A 125 -13.69 14.78 -1.22
N SER A 126 -13.12 15.62 -0.37
CA SER A 126 -12.10 15.25 0.62
C SER A 126 -12.56 15.67 2.01
N ARG A 127 -12.42 14.77 2.98
CA ARG A 127 -12.74 15.01 4.39
C ARG A 127 -11.60 14.52 5.28
N MET A 128 -11.14 15.36 6.18
CA MET A 128 -10.20 14.96 7.23
C MET A 128 -10.98 14.41 8.42
N GLU A 129 -10.97 13.10 8.58
CA GLU A 129 -11.77 12.42 9.62
C GLU A 129 -11.00 12.27 10.94
N ARG A 130 -9.68 12.11 10.86
CA ARG A 130 -8.82 12.00 12.04
C ARG A 130 -7.51 12.73 11.82
N THR A 131 -7.18 13.65 12.72
CA THR A 131 -5.95 14.44 12.68
C THR A 131 -5.15 14.28 13.96
N GLY A 132 -3.90 14.76 13.96
CA GLY A 132 -3.07 14.87 15.18
C GLY A 132 -2.36 13.58 15.59
N GLN A 133 -2.41 12.52 14.80
CA GLN A 133 -1.58 11.34 15.01
C GLN A 133 -0.18 11.52 14.40
N SER A 134 0.83 10.89 15.01
CA SER A 134 2.16 10.84 14.42
C SER A 134 2.15 9.91 13.20
N HIS A 135 2.77 10.36 12.10
CA HIS A 135 2.94 9.52 10.91
C HIS A 135 3.85 8.33 11.23
N ALA A 136 3.49 7.15 10.71
CA ALA A 136 4.23 5.91 10.90
C ALA A 136 4.26 5.10 9.59
N TYR A 137 4.90 5.67 8.59
CA TYR A 137 4.99 5.07 7.26
C TYR A 137 5.69 3.71 7.29
N CYS A 138 5.10 2.74 6.62
CA CYS A 138 5.68 1.41 6.51
C CYS A 138 6.92 1.46 5.60
N MET A 139 8.10 1.31 6.18
CA MET A 139 9.34 1.33 5.39
C MET A 139 9.46 0.16 4.40
N PHE A 140 8.72 -0.93 4.58
CA PHE A 140 8.66 -2.03 3.61
C PHE A 140 8.09 -1.60 2.26
N GLU A 141 7.29 -0.54 2.19
CA GLU A 141 6.88 0.04 0.91
C GLU A 141 8.11 0.50 0.12
N GLN A 142 9.01 1.23 0.76
CA GLN A 142 10.24 1.69 0.12
C GLN A 142 11.23 0.54 -0.17
N ILE A 143 11.37 -0.42 0.74
CA ILE A 143 12.37 -1.48 0.62
C ILE A 143 11.95 -2.55 -0.38
N TYR A 144 10.66 -2.96 -0.38
CA TYR A 144 10.26 -4.18 -1.07
C TYR A 144 8.91 -4.13 -1.81
N PHE A 145 7.84 -3.55 -1.21
CA PHE A 145 6.49 -3.72 -1.76
C PHE A 145 6.25 -2.91 -3.01
N SER A 146 6.60 -1.62 -2.99
CA SER A 146 6.33 -0.70 -4.09
C SER A 146 7.23 -0.96 -5.30
N ARG A 147 6.71 -0.66 -6.48
CA ARG A 147 7.49 -0.74 -7.71
C ARG A 147 8.57 0.35 -7.70
N PRO A 148 9.76 0.09 -8.30
CA PRO A 148 10.84 1.06 -8.33
C PRO A 148 10.49 2.39 -9.01
N ASP A 149 9.59 2.35 -9.98
CA ASP A 149 9.11 3.50 -10.75
C ASP A 149 8.03 4.31 -10.04
N SER A 150 7.54 3.84 -8.88
CA SER A 150 6.54 4.55 -8.08
C SER A 150 7.14 5.70 -7.26
N ARG A 151 6.27 6.69 -6.97
CA ARG A 151 6.46 7.66 -5.88
C ARG A 151 5.54 7.27 -4.73
N VAL A 152 6.10 7.13 -3.53
CA VAL A 152 5.39 6.72 -2.32
C VAL A 152 5.92 7.53 -1.15
N PHE A 153 5.03 8.08 -0.34
CA PHE A 153 5.35 8.99 0.77
C PHE A 153 6.15 10.22 0.33
N GLY A 154 5.83 10.74 -0.87
CA GLY A 154 6.48 11.91 -1.46
C GLY A 154 7.84 11.62 -2.13
N GLU A 155 8.38 10.40 -2.01
CA GLU A 155 9.72 10.03 -2.47
C GLU A 155 9.70 9.05 -3.65
N SER A 156 10.71 9.08 -4.50
CA SER A 156 10.93 8.07 -5.53
C SER A 156 11.48 6.79 -4.89
N VAL A 157 10.78 5.67 -5.08
CA VAL A 157 11.18 4.36 -4.54
C VAL A 157 12.58 3.96 -5.04
N SER A 158 12.87 4.15 -6.32
CA SER A 158 14.19 3.86 -6.89
C SER A 158 15.29 4.71 -6.26
N ALA A 159 15.04 6.02 -6.07
CA ALA A 159 16.01 6.93 -5.47
C ALA A 159 16.32 6.55 -4.01
N VAL A 160 15.28 6.26 -3.22
CA VAL A 160 15.43 5.81 -1.82
C VAL A 160 16.23 4.52 -1.75
N ARG A 161 15.90 3.51 -2.57
CA ARG A 161 16.65 2.24 -2.60
C ARG A 161 18.11 2.43 -2.99
N ARG A 162 18.38 3.30 -3.97
CA ARG A 162 19.76 3.60 -4.39
C ARG A 162 20.57 4.23 -3.26
N GLU A 163 19.97 5.17 -2.52
CA GLU A 163 20.62 5.78 -1.36
C GLU A 163 20.83 4.78 -0.21
N LEU A 164 19.87 3.89 0.04
CA LEU A 164 20.05 2.79 1.00
C LEU A 164 21.24 1.91 0.63
N GLY A 165 21.45 1.63 -0.66
CA GLY A 165 22.63 0.91 -1.16
C GLY A 165 23.94 1.64 -0.88
N ARG A 166 24.00 2.95 -1.14
CA ARG A 166 25.19 3.78 -0.83
C ARG A 166 25.49 3.80 0.67
N LEU A 167 24.46 3.98 1.49
CA LEU A 167 24.62 3.96 2.94
C LEU A 167 25.10 2.59 3.45
N LEU A 168 24.63 1.50 2.84
CA LEU A 168 25.09 0.15 3.15
C LEU A 168 26.58 -0.01 2.84
N ALA A 169 27.04 0.43 1.67
CA ALA A 169 28.45 0.36 1.29
C ALA A 169 29.36 1.15 2.24
N ARG A 170 28.92 2.34 2.67
CA ARG A 170 29.66 3.16 3.64
C ARG A 170 29.78 2.50 5.02
N ARG A 171 28.68 1.88 5.49
CA ARG A 171 28.63 1.27 6.83
C ARG A 171 29.21 -0.13 6.89
N HIS A 172 29.14 -0.85 5.79
CA HIS A 172 29.57 -2.24 5.68
C HIS A 172 30.38 -2.43 4.40
N PRO A 173 31.60 -1.83 4.31
CA PRO A 173 32.47 -2.00 3.16
C PRO A 173 32.80 -3.48 2.95
N ALA A 174 32.81 -3.91 1.69
CA ALA A 174 33.12 -5.27 1.31
C ALA A 174 34.28 -5.28 0.31
N VAL A 175 35.08 -6.35 0.35
CA VAL A 175 36.09 -6.66 -0.65
C VAL A 175 35.50 -7.78 -1.52
N ALA A 176 35.22 -7.46 -2.78
CA ALA A 176 34.57 -8.39 -3.72
C ALA A 176 34.94 -8.01 -5.16
N ASP A 177 34.85 -8.96 -6.06
CA ASP A 177 35.14 -8.75 -7.50
C ASP A 177 33.93 -8.11 -8.21
N CYS A 178 32.70 -8.40 -7.75
CA CYS A 178 31.49 -7.83 -8.30
C CYS A 178 30.34 -7.73 -7.27
N VAL A 179 29.35 -6.90 -7.58
CA VAL A 179 28.08 -6.80 -6.88
C VAL A 179 27.01 -7.47 -7.74
N ILE A 180 26.20 -8.34 -7.14
CA ILE A 180 25.06 -8.99 -7.80
C ILE A 180 23.78 -8.65 -7.05
N SER A 181 22.74 -8.22 -7.76
CA SER A 181 21.44 -7.97 -7.15
C SER A 181 20.60 -9.24 -7.05
N VAL A 182 19.75 -9.33 -6.01
CA VAL A 182 18.63 -10.29 -5.98
C VAL A 182 17.41 -9.59 -6.57
N PRO A 183 17.01 -9.90 -7.82
CA PRO A 183 15.98 -9.13 -8.52
C PRO A 183 14.58 -9.37 -7.90
N ASP A 184 13.62 -8.40 -8.06
CA ASP A 184 13.81 -7.09 -8.71
C ASP A 184 14.03 -5.97 -7.67
N SER A 185 13.62 -6.19 -6.42
CA SER A 185 13.57 -5.15 -5.37
C SER A 185 14.94 -4.58 -4.99
N SER A 186 16.01 -5.39 -5.08
CA SER A 186 17.35 -4.96 -4.72
C SER A 186 18.15 -4.32 -5.86
N ASN A 187 17.63 -4.28 -7.11
CA ASN A 187 18.39 -3.75 -8.24
C ASN A 187 18.91 -2.32 -8.02
N SER A 188 18.02 -1.42 -7.57
CA SER A 188 18.40 -0.03 -7.29
C SER A 188 19.39 0.09 -6.13
N ALA A 189 19.23 -0.75 -5.09
CA ALA A 189 20.14 -0.76 -3.94
C ALA A 189 21.53 -1.29 -4.33
N ALA A 190 21.60 -2.38 -5.13
CA ALA A 190 22.85 -2.93 -5.64
C ALA A 190 23.60 -1.91 -6.52
N LEU A 191 22.86 -1.14 -7.34
CA LEU A 191 23.45 -0.05 -8.12
C LEU A 191 24.05 1.02 -7.21
N GLY A 192 23.34 1.46 -6.19
CA GLY A 192 23.85 2.44 -5.23
C GLY A 192 25.06 1.93 -4.44
N PHE A 193 25.06 0.64 -4.06
CA PHE A 193 26.20 -0.01 -3.42
C PHE A 193 27.41 -0.06 -4.33
N SER A 194 27.23 -0.50 -5.57
CA SER A 194 28.29 -0.58 -6.59
C SER A 194 28.96 0.78 -6.83
N GLU A 195 28.16 1.83 -6.99
CA GLU A 195 28.66 3.20 -7.18
C GLU A 195 29.50 3.72 -6.01
N GLU A 196 29.05 3.48 -4.80
CA GLU A 196 29.72 3.97 -3.58
C GLU A 196 30.96 3.15 -3.27
N ALA A 197 30.91 1.83 -3.44
CA ALA A 197 32.02 0.93 -3.16
C ALA A 197 33.08 0.88 -4.27
N GLY A 198 32.76 1.37 -5.48
CA GLY A 198 33.65 1.25 -6.65
C GLY A 198 33.76 -0.20 -7.15
N ILE A 199 32.83 -1.08 -6.84
CA ILE A 199 32.81 -2.50 -7.23
C ILE A 199 31.83 -2.64 -8.40
N PRO A 200 32.21 -3.28 -9.53
CA PRO A 200 31.32 -3.39 -10.69
C PRO A 200 30.03 -4.17 -10.39
N LEU A 201 28.91 -3.71 -10.95
CA LEU A 201 27.62 -4.39 -10.88
C LEU A 201 27.50 -5.38 -12.04
N GLU A 202 27.19 -6.65 -11.73
CA GLU A 202 27.02 -7.72 -12.70
C GLU A 202 25.63 -8.36 -12.61
N LEU A 203 25.11 -8.83 -13.73
CA LEU A 203 23.83 -9.56 -13.81
C LEU A 203 24.06 -11.06 -13.52
N GLY A 204 24.12 -11.41 -12.25
CA GLY A 204 24.32 -12.81 -11.82
C GLY A 204 23.01 -13.59 -11.61
N LEU A 205 21.88 -12.90 -11.41
CA LEU A 205 20.57 -13.49 -11.17
C LEU A 205 19.49 -12.82 -12.03
N ILE A 206 18.58 -13.61 -12.56
CA ILE A 206 17.43 -13.13 -13.34
C ILE A 206 16.16 -13.72 -12.73
N ARG A 207 15.15 -12.86 -12.52
CA ARG A 207 13.84 -13.29 -12.08
C ARG A 207 13.16 -14.15 -13.16
N ASN A 208 12.52 -15.24 -12.74
CA ASN A 208 11.62 -15.96 -13.62
C ASN A 208 10.30 -15.17 -13.77
N HIS A 209 10.05 -14.61 -14.94
CA HIS A 209 8.87 -13.78 -15.21
C HIS A 209 7.55 -14.56 -15.22
N TYR A 210 7.59 -15.88 -15.36
CA TYR A 210 6.41 -16.73 -15.33
C TYR A 210 5.96 -17.14 -13.92
N VAL A 211 6.75 -16.82 -12.90
CA VAL A 211 6.47 -17.11 -11.49
C VAL A 211 6.25 -15.81 -10.74
N GLY A 212 5.12 -15.70 -10.02
CA GLY A 212 4.84 -14.56 -9.14
C GLY A 212 5.74 -14.55 -7.91
N ARG A 213 5.48 -13.61 -6.98
CA ARG A 213 6.23 -13.50 -5.71
C ARG A 213 6.10 -14.78 -4.91
N THR A 214 7.22 -15.46 -4.60
CA THR A 214 7.23 -16.75 -3.90
C THR A 214 7.20 -16.62 -2.39
N PHE A 215 7.83 -15.59 -1.84
CA PHE A 215 7.93 -15.39 -0.37
C PHE A 215 6.61 -15.00 0.32
N ILE A 216 5.56 -14.71 -0.42
CA ILE A 216 4.22 -14.42 0.10
C ILE A 216 3.25 -15.59 -0.05
N ARG A 217 3.70 -16.74 -0.58
CA ARG A 217 2.86 -17.93 -0.71
C ARG A 217 2.85 -18.71 0.62
N PRO A 218 1.68 -19.19 1.07
CA PRO A 218 1.63 -20.08 2.22
C PRO A 218 2.26 -21.44 1.87
N GLY A 219 3.23 -21.87 2.68
CA GLY A 219 3.91 -23.17 2.58
C GLY A 219 5.26 -23.12 1.86
N GLN A 220 6.21 -23.97 2.36
CA GLN A 220 7.59 -24.08 1.83
C GLN A 220 7.76 -25.10 0.69
N GLN A 221 6.69 -25.73 0.23
CA GLN A 221 6.73 -26.83 -0.77
C GLN A 221 6.38 -26.38 -2.18
N SER A 222 6.65 -25.14 -2.55
CA SER A 222 6.44 -24.67 -3.93
C SER A 222 7.75 -24.28 -4.60
#